data_93c2eca4f62c67ab4e717a82b702db34
#
_entry.id   93c2eca4f62c67ab4e717a82b702db34
#
_cell.length_a   1.000
_cell.length_b   1.000
_cell.length_c   1.000
_cell.angle_alpha   90.00
_cell.angle_beta   90.00
_cell.angle_gamma   90.00
#
_symmetry.space_group_name_H-M   'P 1'
#
loop_
_entity.id
_entity.type
_entity.pdbx_description
1 polymer ?
#
loop_
_entity_poly.entity_id
_entity_poly.type
_entity_poly.pdbx_seq_one_letter_code
_entity_poly.pdbx_strand_id
1 'polypeptide(L)'
;MKIVRGREGKPSAQRSDTFSGEVWGDVVLTDEGIVVNSVFFAPGARTHWHRHGVAQVLHVTHGRGLLWSSDEGRGVVLEPGDVAHIPAGERHWHCGAPDSYLLHLAISLGPADWLEPVTDDEYQEALDALA
;
A
#
# COMPACT_ATOMS: atom_id res chain seq x y z
N MET A 1 5.65 19.52 18.66
CA MET A 1 6.29 18.25 18.25
C MET A 1 5.43 17.10 18.77
N LYS A 2 5.20 16.09 17.92
CA LYS A 2 4.41 14.91 18.28
C LYS A 2 5.23 13.65 18.01
N ILE A 3 5.33 12.78 18.99
CA ILE A 3 6.04 11.51 18.89
C ILE A 3 5.04 10.40 19.20
N VAL A 4 4.97 9.42 18.32
CA VAL A 4 4.12 8.23 18.49
C VAL A 4 5.02 7.00 18.58
N ARG A 5 4.71 6.14 19.52
CA ARG A 5 5.51 4.94 19.78
C ARG A 5 4.82 3.70 19.23
N GLY A 6 4.92 3.53 17.91
CA GLY A 6 4.26 2.45 17.20
C GLY A 6 2.75 2.50 17.39
N ARG A 7 2.13 1.36 17.69
CA ARG A 7 0.68 1.29 17.95
C ARG A 7 0.29 1.69 19.38
N GLU A 8 1.24 2.01 20.21
CA GLU A 8 1.02 2.39 21.62
C GLU A 8 0.19 1.35 22.39
N GLY A 9 0.48 0.07 22.16
CA GLY A 9 -0.20 -1.04 22.81
C GLY A 9 -1.58 -1.38 22.24
N LYS A 10 -2.07 -0.67 21.24
CA LYS A 10 -3.35 -1.00 20.59
C LYS A 10 -3.19 -2.24 19.71
N PRO A 11 -4.22 -3.10 19.62
CA PRO A 11 -4.16 -4.26 18.72
C PRO A 11 -4.17 -3.82 17.27
N SER A 12 -3.53 -4.63 16.41
CA SER A 12 -3.58 -4.44 14.97
C SER A 12 -4.99 -4.73 14.45
N ALA A 13 -5.39 -4.02 13.40
CA ALA A 13 -6.71 -4.15 12.79
C ALA A 13 -6.63 -4.82 11.43
N GLN A 14 -7.42 -5.87 11.22
CA GLN A 14 -7.56 -6.47 9.91
C GLN A 14 -8.42 -5.58 9.02
N ARG A 15 -7.99 -5.39 7.76
CA ARG A 15 -8.65 -4.57 6.77
C ARG A 15 -9.28 -5.46 5.69
N SER A 16 -10.52 -5.16 5.29
CA SER A 16 -11.23 -5.98 4.31
C SER A 16 -12.03 -5.18 3.28
N ASP A 17 -12.49 -3.97 3.60
CA ASP A 17 -13.41 -3.23 2.74
C ASP A 17 -12.78 -2.77 1.42
N THR A 18 -11.51 -2.38 1.45
CA THR A 18 -10.78 -1.84 0.29
C THR A 18 -9.53 -2.64 -0.03
N PHE A 19 -9.52 -3.89 0.42
CA PHE A 19 -8.41 -4.84 0.24
C PHE A 19 -8.94 -6.21 -0.12
N SER A 20 -8.13 -6.99 -0.84
CA SER A 20 -8.38 -8.41 -1.12
C SER A 20 -7.26 -9.24 -0.49
N GLY A 21 -7.62 -10.37 0.13
CA GLY A 21 -6.70 -11.20 0.88
C GLY A 21 -6.49 -10.68 2.30
N GLU A 22 -5.49 -11.22 2.99
CA GLU A 22 -5.22 -10.87 4.38
C GLU A 22 -4.34 -9.63 4.46
N VAL A 23 -4.90 -8.54 4.98
CA VAL A 23 -4.21 -7.26 5.17
C VAL A 23 -4.49 -6.75 6.58
N TRP A 24 -3.43 -6.30 7.25
CA TRP A 24 -3.49 -5.67 8.57
C TRP A 24 -2.96 -4.25 8.46
N GLY A 25 -3.76 -3.27 8.85
CA GLY A 25 -3.40 -1.87 8.71
C GLY A 25 -3.70 -1.07 9.97
N ASP A 26 -2.69 -0.35 10.44
CA ASP A 26 -2.75 0.41 11.68
C ASP A 26 -2.37 1.86 11.42
N VAL A 27 -3.26 2.78 11.79
CA VAL A 27 -2.93 4.21 11.80
C VAL A 27 -2.01 4.47 12.98
N VAL A 28 -0.77 4.86 12.69
CA VAL A 28 0.24 5.12 13.72
C VAL A 28 0.45 6.61 14.00
N LEU A 29 0.10 7.48 13.04
CA LEU A 29 0.16 8.92 13.23
C LEU A 29 -0.92 9.61 12.39
N THR A 30 -1.62 10.57 13.00
CA THR A 30 -2.50 11.50 12.29
C THR A 30 -2.25 12.90 12.83
N ASP A 31 -1.82 13.81 11.98
CA ASP A 31 -1.59 15.20 12.36
C ASP A 31 -1.48 16.10 11.13
N GLU A 32 -2.11 17.26 11.18
CA GLU A 32 -2.01 18.32 10.17
C GLU A 32 -2.16 17.83 8.71
N GLY A 33 -3.14 16.96 8.47
CA GLY A 33 -3.41 16.42 7.13
C GLY A 33 -2.51 15.27 6.72
N ILE A 34 -1.58 14.84 7.59
CA ILE A 34 -0.72 13.68 7.34
C ILE A 34 -1.31 12.47 8.07
N VAL A 35 -1.45 11.36 7.36
CA VAL A 35 -1.83 10.08 7.97
C VAL A 35 -0.75 9.06 7.64
N VAL A 36 -0.19 8.44 8.66
CA VAL A 36 0.79 7.36 8.51
C VAL A 36 0.15 6.06 8.94
N ASN A 37 0.06 5.12 8.00
CA ASN A 37 -0.42 3.76 8.25
C ASN A 37 0.76 2.78 8.15
N SER A 38 0.82 1.85 9.09
CA SER A 38 1.65 0.65 8.96
C SER A 38 0.78 -0.45 8.37
N VAL A 39 1.12 -0.96 7.19
CA VAL A 39 0.28 -1.91 6.46
C VAL A 39 1.06 -3.18 6.16
N PHE A 40 0.50 -4.29 6.61
CA PHE A 40 1.00 -5.64 6.34
C PHE A 40 0.10 -6.32 5.32
N PHE A 41 0.71 -6.87 4.27
CA PHE A 41 0.04 -7.67 3.24
C PHE A 41 0.58 -9.09 3.31
N ALA A 42 -0.30 -10.06 3.50
CA ALA A 42 0.07 -11.46 3.29
C ALA A 42 0.43 -11.70 1.81
N PRO A 43 1.15 -12.78 1.47
CA PRO A 43 1.45 -13.09 0.07
C PRO A 43 0.21 -13.03 -0.81
N GLY A 44 0.27 -12.28 -1.90
CA GLY A 44 -0.83 -12.10 -2.86
C GLY A 44 -1.94 -11.15 -2.42
N ALA A 45 -1.96 -10.74 -1.16
CA ALA A 45 -2.94 -9.76 -0.68
C ALA A 45 -2.65 -8.38 -1.26
N ARG A 46 -3.70 -7.60 -1.53
CA ARG A 46 -3.56 -6.37 -2.29
C ARG A 46 -4.61 -5.33 -1.94
N THR A 47 -4.30 -4.07 -2.23
CA THR A 47 -5.29 -3.00 -2.19
C THR A 47 -6.24 -3.13 -3.37
N HIS A 48 -7.42 -2.50 -3.27
CA HIS A 48 -8.20 -2.17 -4.46
C HIS A 48 -7.45 -1.11 -5.29
N TRP A 49 -7.86 -0.89 -6.52
CA TRP A 49 -7.47 0.27 -7.29
C TRP A 49 -7.83 1.52 -6.50
N HIS A 50 -6.95 2.50 -6.46
CA HIS A 50 -7.22 3.77 -5.79
C HIS A 50 -6.31 4.88 -6.27
N ARG A 51 -6.65 6.09 -5.87
CA ARG A 51 -5.86 7.30 -6.09
C ARG A 51 -6.03 8.22 -4.89
N HIS A 52 -5.16 9.18 -4.77
CA HIS A 52 -5.18 10.13 -3.66
C HIS A 52 -5.37 11.54 -4.18
N GLY A 53 -6.05 12.41 -3.40
CA GLY A 53 -6.22 13.81 -3.74
C GLY A 53 -4.94 14.63 -3.65
N VAL A 54 -3.98 14.15 -2.86
CA VAL A 54 -2.62 14.70 -2.75
C VAL A 54 -1.66 13.51 -2.86
N ALA A 55 -0.37 13.74 -2.88
CA ALA A 55 0.62 12.66 -3.02
C ALA A 55 0.57 11.66 -1.86
N GLN A 56 0.98 10.43 -2.15
CA GLN A 56 1.27 9.39 -1.15
C GLN A 56 2.72 8.98 -1.26
N VAL A 57 3.34 8.70 -0.11
CA VAL A 57 4.68 8.12 -0.04
C VAL A 57 4.58 6.75 0.62
N LEU A 58 5.18 5.74 0.01
CA LEU A 58 5.33 4.40 0.59
C LEU A 58 6.78 4.20 0.98
N HIS A 59 7.00 3.69 2.19
CA HIS A 59 8.33 3.29 2.65
C HIS A 59 8.29 1.82 3.03
N VAL A 60 8.97 0.98 2.26
CA VAL A 60 9.03 -0.46 2.49
C VAL A 60 10.03 -0.77 3.59
N THR A 61 9.57 -1.49 4.62
CA THR A 61 10.42 -1.86 5.75
C THR A 61 10.81 -3.33 5.74
N HIS A 62 9.91 -4.22 5.34
CA HIS A 62 10.15 -5.67 5.34
C HIS A 62 9.40 -6.34 4.20
N GLY A 63 9.91 -7.49 3.78
CA GLY A 63 9.27 -8.33 2.77
C GLY A 63 9.48 -7.82 1.35
N ARG A 64 8.62 -8.26 0.44
CA ARG A 64 8.68 -7.89 -0.96
C ARG A 64 7.26 -7.81 -1.52
N GLY A 65 7.05 -6.87 -2.42
CA GLY A 65 5.75 -6.67 -3.03
C GLY A 65 5.83 -5.98 -4.38
N LEU A 66 4.69 -5.51 -4.85
CA LEU A 66 4.55 -4.84 -6.13
C LEU A 66 3.78 -3.53 -5.96
N LEU A 67 4.12 -2.56 -6.79
CA LEU A 67 3.36 -1.34 -6.99
C LEU A 67 3.08 -1.22 -8.49
N TRP A 68 1.81 -1.09 -8.86
CA TRP A 68 1.37 -0.95 -10.24
C TRP A 68 0.67 0.38 -10.45
N SER A 69 1.08 1.09 -11.51
CA SER A 69 0.47 2.35 -11.92
C SER A 69 -0.22 2.17 -13.27
N SER A 70 -1.52 2.47 -13.33
CA SER A 70 -2.23 2.44 -14.61
C SER A 70 -1.86 3.64 -15.48
N ASP A 71 -1.53 4.77 -14.88
CA ASP A 71 -1.18 5.99 -15.61
C ASP A 71 0.16 5.83 -16.34
N GLU A 72 1.11 5.14 -15.70
CA GLU A 72 2.39 4.82 -16.32
C GLU A 72 2.37 3.52 -17.11
N GLY A 73 1.35 2.67 -16.93
CA GLY A 73 1.24 1.37 -17.58
C GLY A 73 2.36 0.41 -17.18
N ARG A 74 2.88 0.56 -15.97
CA ARG A 74 3.99 -0.26 -15.48
C ARG A 74 3.90 -0.53 -14.00
N GLY A 75 4.62 -1.57 -13.59
CA GLY A 75 4.82 -1.90 -12.19
C GLY A 75 6.28 -1.93 -11.80
N VAL A 76 6.51 -1.92 -10.51
CA VAL A 76 7.84 -2.10 -9.92
C VAL A 76 7.77 -3.08 -8.77
N VAL A 77 8.85 -3.85 -8.58
CA VAL A 77 9.04 -4.67 -7.39
C VAL A 77 9.46 -3.74 -6.26
N LEU A 78 8.83 -3.93 -5.10
CA LEU A 78 9.15 -3.20 -3.88
C LEU A 78 9.99 -4.09 -2.96
N GLU A 79 11.10 -3.55 -2.49
CA GLU A 79 12.01 -4.22 -1.57
C GLU A 79 12.32 -3.36 -0.35
N PRO A 80 12.82 -3.94 0.75
CA PRO A 80 13.12 -3.17 1.96
C PRO A 80 14.09 -2.01 1.67
N GLY A 81 13.73 -0.83 2.18
CA GLY A 81 14.47 0.40 1.96
C GLY A 81 13.93 1.24 0.81
N ASP A 82 13.08 0.69 -0.05
CA ASP A 82 12.50 1.45 -1.15
C ASP A 82 11.53 2.51 -0.62
N VAL A 83 11.55 3.65 -1.29
CA VAL A 83 10.60 4.74 -1.06
C VAL A 83 9.97 5.08 -2.40
N ALA A 84 8.65 4.98 -2.47
CA ALA A 84 7.88 5.32 -3.66
C ALA A 84 7.10 6.60 -3.43
N HIS A 85 7.16 7.53 -4.38
CA HIS A 85 6.32 8.72 -4.41
C HIS A 85 5.25 8.51 -5.47
N ILE A 86 4.00 8.57 -5.06
CA ILE A 86 2.85 8.41 -5.94
C ILE A 86 2.16 9.77 -6.04
N PRO A 87 2.19 10.42 -7.22
CA PRO A 87 1.57 11.72 -7.40
C PRO A 87 0.06 11.73 -7.17
N ALA A 88 -0.49 12.90 -6.88
CA ALA A 88 -1.93 13.09 -6.78
C ALA A 88 -2.63 12.63 -8.07
N GLY A 89 -3.74 11.93 -7.91
CA GLY A 89 -4.58 11.45 -9.02
C GLY A 89 -4.09 10.21 -9.73
N GLU A 90 -2.89 9.71 -9.44
CA GLU A 90 -2.36 8.50 -10.08
C GLU A 90 -3.11 7.26 -9.61
N ARG A 91 -3.78 6.58 -10.55
CA ARG A 91 -4.52 5.35 -10.28
C ARG A 91 -3.55 4.18 -10.15
N HIS A 92 -3.53 3.54 -8.99
CA HIS A 92 -2.54 2.52 -8.68
C HIS A 92 -3.08 1.49 -7.69
N TRP A 93 -2.31 0.43 -7.48
CA TRP A 93 -2.50 -0.53 -6.39
C TRP A 93 -1.15 -1.08 -5.95
N HIS A 94 -1.10 -1.60 -4.73
CA HIS A 94 0.08 -2.26 -4.20
C HIS A 94 -0.30 -3.52 -3.42
N CYS A 95 0.66 -4.45 -3.29
CA CYS A 95 0.38 -5.80 -2.83
C CYS A 95 1.63 -6.48 -2.29
N GLY A 96 1.41 -7.58 -1.56
CA GLY A 96 2.46 -8.56 -1.31
C GLY A 96 2.79 -9.36 -2.56
N ALA A 97 4.04 -9.81 -2.69
CA ALA A 97 4.44 -10.73 -3.74
C ALA A 97 3.78 -12.11 -3.54
N PRO A 98 3.76 -12.98 -4.56
CA PRO A 98 3.14 -14.31 -4.41
C PRO A 98 3.80 -15.18 -3.35
N ASP A 99 5.08 -14.96 -3.11
CA ASP A 99 5.93 -15.77 -2.22
C ASP A 99 6.47 -14.98 -1.02
N SER A 100 5.97 -13.77 -0.78
CA SER A 100 6.44 -12.94 0.33
C SER A 100 5.33 -12.03 0.85
N TYR A 101 5.32 -11.81 2.15
CA TYR A 101 4.59 -10.69 2.72
C TYR A 101 5.24 -9.36 2.34
N LEU A 102 4.49 -8.28 2.47
CA LEU A 102 4.99 -6.90 2.36
C LEU A 102 4.59 -6.12 3.60
N LEU A 103 5.54 -5.43 4.20
CA LEU A 103 5.26 -4.46 5.27
C LEU A 103 5.81 -3.11 4.84
N HIS A 104 4.94 -2.11 4.79
CA HIS A 104 5.33 -0.74 4.46
C HIS A 104 4.61 0.28 5.35
N LEU A 105 5.20 1.46 5.44
CA LEU A 105 4.51 2.65 5.91
C LEU A 105 3.87 3.33 4.70
N ALA A 106 2.60 3.68 4.82
CA ALA A 106 1.90 4.52 3.85
C ALA A 106 1.71 5.90 4.46
N ILE A 107 2.35 6.89 3.87
CA ILE A 107 2.30 8.28 4.32
C ILE A 107 1.40 9.02 3.34
N SER A 108 0.16 9.29 3.76
CA SER A 108 -0.85 9.94 2.93
C SER A 108 -0.99 11.40 3.34
N LEU A 109 -0.92 12.28 2.36
CA LEU A 109 -1.00 13.73 2.56
C LEU A 109 -2.41 14.27 2.28
N GLY A 110 -3.32 13.40 1.84
CA GLY A 110 -4.72 13.74 1.55
C GLY A 110 -5.59 12.49 1.49
N PRO A 111 -6.90 12.66 1.21
CA PRO A 111 -7.84 11.55 1.21
C PRO A 111 -7.61 10.59 0.04
N ALA A 112 -7.99 9.32 0.24
CA ALA A 112 -7.99 8.30 -0.79
C ALA A 112 -9.36 8.24 -1.46
N ASP A 113 -9.36 8.01 -2.78
CA ASP A 113 -10.52 7.67 -3.58
C ASP A 113 -10.41 6.20 -3.96
N TRP A 114 -11.20 5.34 -3.30
CA TRP A 114 -11.16 3.90 -3.47
C TRP A 114 -12.04 3.48 -4.63
N LEU A 115 -11.50 2.64 -5.50
CA LEU A 115 -12.13 2.17 -6.73
C LEU A 115 -12.38 0.65 -6.65
N GLU A 116 -12.46 -0.01 -7.80
CA GLU A 116 -12.78 -1.43 -7.88
C GLU A 116 -11.64 -2.33 -7.36
N PRO A 117 -11.95 -3.57 -6.94
CA PRO A 117 -10.93 -4.55 -6.62
C PRO A 117 -9.99 -4.84 -7.80
N VAL A 118 -8.75 -5.17 -7.50
CA VAL A 118 -7.81 -5.72 -8.48
C VAL A 118 -8.14 -7.19 -8.65
N THR A 119 -8.45 -7.61 -9.87
CA THR A 119 -8.80 -9.00 -10.17
C THR A 119 -7.57 -9.91 -10.09
N ASP A 120 -7.80 -11.21 -9.95
CA ASP A 120 -6.71 -12.19 -10.00
C ASP A 120 -5.97 -12.16 -11.35
N ASP A 121 -6.70 -11.93 -12.44
CA ASP A 121 -6.12 -11.79 -13.77
C ASP A 121 -5.23 -10.55 -13.87
N GLU A 122 -5.68 -9.40 -13.36
CA GLU A 122 -4.86 -8.18 -13.34
C GLU A 122 -3.59 -8.36 -12.50
N TYR A 123 -3.71 -9.03 -11.36
CA TYR A 123 -2.56 -9.36 -10.52
C TYR A 123 -1.56 -10.25 -11.27
N GLN A 124 -2.05 -11.31 -11.94
CA GLN A 124 -1.19 -12.21 -12.70
C GLN A 124 -0.53 -11.50 -13.90
N GLU A 125 -1.27 -10.66 -14.60
CA GLU A 125 -0.73 -9.85 -15.70
C GLU A 125 0.40 -8.92 -15.21
N ALA A 126 0.24 -8.33 -14.05
CA ALA A 126 1.29 -7.49 -13.45
C ALA A 126 2.54 -8.31 -13.12
N LEU A 127 2.37 -9.51 -12.56
CA LEU A 127 3.49 -10.42 -12.29
C LEU A 127 4.22 -10.81 -13.58
N ASP A 128 3.48 -11.15 -14.62
CA ASP A 128 4.04 -11.55 -15.92
C ASP A 128 4.82 -10.41 -16.57
N ALA A 129 4.34 -9.18 -16.41
CA ALA A 129 5.02 -7.99 -16.95
C ALA A 129 6.34 -7.68 -16.23
N LEU A 130 6.51 -8.16 -15.00
CA LEU A 130 7.72 -7.95 -14.20
C LEU A 130 8.71 -9.12 -14.28
N ALA A 131 8.31 -10.20 -14.92
CA ALA A 131 9.13 -11.41 -15.07
C ALA A 131 10.24 -11.24 -16.13
#